data_7b970a88d735fcd239f92eee62227e12
#
_entry.id   7b970a88d735fcd239f92eee62227e12
#
_cell.length_a   1.000
_cell.length_b   1.000
_cell.length_c   1.000
_cell.angle_alpha   90.00
_cell.angle_beta   90.00
_cell.angle_gamma   90.00
#
_symmetry.space_group_name_H-M   'P 1'
#
loop_
_entity.id
_entity.type
_entity.pdbx_description
1 polymer ?
#
loop_
_entity_poly.entity_id
_entity_poly.type
_entity_poly.pdbx_seq_one_letter_code
_entity_poly.pdbx_strand_id
1 'polypeptide(L)'
;MIAETLRRIVYPPRCLLCGNLLDFRTESPLCENCRPERYLPAEPRCYICSRPIGQAGDRCPGCRNHQSRIRGRGTFVYDGAVLESVHAVKDSGMKAYIAGYAELMIRYDGPFWRGQGQFFLVPVPVHARRLRERGYNQAGILAEELAKRLVVPVWDGLERAEETRALRGQGAKSRRDSLAHAFSVNREIPRPRGMAVIVDDIYTSGATVESCAKAILEAYPDQEIRFWTFSIRT
;
A
#
# COMPACT_ATOMS: atom_id res chain seq x y z
N MET A 1 0.74 29.52 -5.77
CA MET A 1 2.07 29.47 -6.46
C MET A 1 3.20 30.05 -5.62
N ILE A 2 3.24 31.33 -5.26
CA ILE A 2 4.37 31.94 -4.52
C ILE A 2 4.63 31.25 -3.17
N ALA A 3 3.59 30.95 -2.38
CA ALA A 3 3.74 30.27 -1.08
C ALA A 3 4.32 28.85 -1.20
N GLU A 4 3.93 28.10 -2.23
CA GLU A 4 4.46 26.75 -2.48
C GLU A 4 5.94 26.80 -2.92
N THR A 5 6.30 27.76 -3.77
CA THR A 5 7.69 27.98 -4.19
C THR A 5 8.56 28.36 -3.00
N LEU A 6 8.12 29.29 -2.14
CA LEU A 6 8.84 29.68 -0.92
C LEU A 6 8.99 28.49 0.03
N ARG A 7 7.94 27.66 0.20
CA ARG A 7 8.00 26.44 1.01
C ARG A 7 9.07 25.49 0.48
N ARG A 8 9.15 25.29 -0.84
CA ARG A 8 10.12 24.39 -1.47
C ARG A 8 11.56 24.94 -1.44
N ILE A 9 11.74 26.24 -1.34
CA ILE A 9 13.07 26.85 -1.12
C ILE A 9 13.54 26.61 0.31
N VAL A 10 12.66 26.78 1.31
CA VAL A 10 13.01 26.60 2.74
C VAL A 10 13.10 25.12 3.09
N TYR A 11 12.21 24.28 2.52
CA TYR A 11 12.16 22.85 2.71
C TYR A 11 12.27 22.14 1.34
N PRO A 12 13.49 22.08 0.77
CA PRO A 12 13.68 21.48 -0.55
C PRO A 12 13.27 20.02 -0.55
N PRO A 13 12.63 19.56 -1.65
CA PRO A 13 12.24 18.17 -1.78
C PRO A 13 13.46 17.25 -1.75
N ARG A 14 13.24 16.02 -1.33
CA ARG A 14 14.29 15.00 -1.29
C ARG A 14 13.94 13.85 -2.21
N CYS A 15 14.97 13.27 -2.82
CA CYS A 15 14.82 12.07 -3.63
C CYS A 15 14.25 10.92 -2.78
N LEU A 16 13.18 10.29 -3.27
CA LEU A 16 12.53 9.17 -2.58
C LEU A 16 13.44 7.98 -2.29
N LEU A 17 14.44 7.75 -3.14
CA LEU A 17 15.29 6.57 -3.05
C LEU A 17 16.59 6.82 -2.30
N CYS A 18 17.27 7.94 -2.54
CA CYS A 18 18.57 8.20 -1.92
C CYS A 18 18.56 9.31 -0.84
N GLY A 19 17.44 9.99 -0.64
CA GLY A 19 17.32 11.08 0.34
C GLY A 19 18.04 12.37 -0.03
N ASN A 20 18.82 12.42 -1.13
CA ASN A 20 19.51 13.61 -1.58
C ASN A 20 18.52 14.75 -1.87
N LEU A 21 18.97 15.97 -1.60
CA LEU A 21 18.19 17.16 -1.93
C LEU A 21 17.97 17.26 -3.44
N LEU A 22 16.78 17.62 -3.82
CA LEU A 22 16.39 17.91 -5.19
C LEU A 22 16.34 19.43 -5.39
N ASP A 23 16.50 19.86 -6.64
CA ASP A 23 16.22 21.25 -6.98
C ASP A 23 14.75 21.57 -6.64
N PHE A 24 14.53 22.75 -6.02
CA PHE A 24 13.19 23.17 -5.60
C PHE A 24 12.20 23.31 -6.77
N ARG A 25 12.69 23.42 -8.00
CA ARG A 25 11.90 23.50 -9.24
C ARG A 25 11.54 22.13 -9.79
N THR A 26 12.22 21.05 -9.37
CA THR A 26 11.95 19.73 -9.94
C THR A 26 10.57 19.21 -9.50
N GLU A 27 9.83 18.69 -10.44
CA GLU A 27 8.56 17.99 -10.18
C GLU A 27 8.77 16.49 -9.94
N SER A 28 9.92 15.95 -10.38
CA SER A 28 10.26 14.54 -10.19
C SER A 28 10.47 14.21 -8.71
N PRO A 29 9.92 13.09 -8.22
CA PRO A 29 10.20 12.60 -6.87
C PRO A 29 11.60 11.95 -6.76
N LEU A 30 12.36 11.87 -7.85
CA LEU A 30 13.66 11.21 -7.94
C LEU A 30 14.72 12.13 -8.51
N CYS A 31 15.95 11.98 -8.04
CA CYS A 31 17.10 12.61 -8.66
C CYS A 31 17.51 11.87 -9.95
N GLU A 32 18.34 12.52 -10.78
CA GLU A 32 18.80 11.97 -12.06
C GLU A 32 19.62 10.68 -11.94
N ASN A 33 20.25 10.46 -10.77
CA ASN A 33 21.09 9.29 -10.53
C ASN A 33 20.31 8.04 -10.09
N CYS A 34 19.09 8.23 -9.56
CA CYS A 34 18.26 7.11 -9.11
C CYS A 34 17.52 6.45 -10.27
N ARG A 35 17.53 5.13 -10.25
CA ARG A 35 16.90 4.27 -11.27
C ARG A 35 15.90 3.34 -10.58
N PRO A 36 14.62 3.73 -10.46
CA PRO A 36 13.61 2.91 -9.78
C PRO A 36 13.37 1.58 -10.49
N GLU A 37 13.71 1.47 -11.79
CA GLU A 37 13.60 0.23 -12.57
C GLU A 37 14.39 -0.94 -11.97
N ARG A 38 15.46 -0.65 -11.22
CA ARG A 38 16.28 -1.66 -10.53
C ARG A 38 15.52 -2.39 -9.42
N TYR A 39 14.44 -1.78 -8.95
CA TYR A 39 13.61 -2.32 -7.87
C TYR A 39 12.27 -2.88 -8.37
N LEU A 40 12.05 -2.90 -9.68
CA LEU A 40 10.88 -3.57 -10.23
C LEU A 40 11.00 -5.10 -10.02
N PRO A 41 9.92 -5.77 -9.65
CA PRO A 41 9.92 -7.23 -9.54
C PRO A 41 10.31 -7.86 -10.88
N ALA A 42 11.34 -8.72 -10.86
CA ALA A 42 11.78 -9.46 -12.04
C ALA A 42 10.74 -10.47 -12.53
N GLU A 43 10.73 -10.74 -13.83
CA GLU A 43 9.92 -11.82 -14.40
C GLU A 43 10.66 -13.18 -14.30
N PRO A 44 9.95 -14.31 -14.18
CA PRO A 44 8.50 -14.43 -14.02
C PRO A 44 8.00 -14.05 -12.62
N ARG A 45 6.73 -13.61 -12.54
CA ARG A 45 6.09 -13.17 -11.30
C ARG A 45 4.97 -14.10 -10.85
N CYS A 46 4.80 -14.19 -9.55
CA CYS A 46 3.67 -14.88 -8.93
C CYS A 46 2.34 -14.26 -9.39
N TYR A 47 1.44 -15.08 -9.91
CA TYR A 47 0.12 -14.67 -10.39
C TYR A 47 -0.77 -14.03 -9.32
N ILE A 48 -0.54 -14.36 -8.03
CA ILE A 48 -1.31 -13.80 -6.91
C ILE A 48 -0.71 -12.48 -6.43
N CYS A 49 0.58 -12.45 -6.05
CA CYS A 49 1.14 -11.31 -5.35
C CYS A 49 2.20 -10.52 -6.14
N SER A 50 2.45 -10.87 -7.39
CA SER A 50 3.49 -10.23 -8.24
C SER A 50 4.93 -10.37 -7.73
N ARG A 51 5.20 -11.18 -6.72
CA ARG A 51 6.56 -11.46 -6.24
C ARG A 51 7.34 -12.18 -7.32
N PRO A 52 8.64 -11.87 -7.53
CA PRO A 52 9.50 -12.64 -8.41
C PRO A 52 9.51 -14.12 -8.01
N ILE A 53 9.51 -15.02 -8.99
CA ILE A 53 9.64 -16.47 -8.80
C ILE A 53 10.77 -16.99 -9.67
N GLY A 54 11.66 -17.83 -9.09
CA GLY A 54 12.87 -18.30 -9.78
C GLY A 54 12.64 -19.28 -10.94
N GLN A 55 11.44 -19.84 -11.04
CA GLN A 55 11.04 -20.75 -12.13
C GLN A 55 9.63 -20.41 -12.60
N ALA A 56 9.35 -20.75 -13.86
CA ALA A 56 8.01 -20.63 -14.40
C ALA A 56 7.03 -21.43 -13.55
N GLY A 57 6.11 -20.75 -12.92
CA GLY A 57 5.08 -21.32 -12.05
C GLY A 57 4.04 -20.28 -11.73
N ASP A 58 2.85 -20.72 -11.37
CA ASP A 58 1.74 -19.79 -11.18
C ASP A 58 1.82 -19.01 -9.86
N ARG A 59 2.46 -19.60 -8.82
CA ARG A 59 2.44 -19.07 -7.46
C ARG A 59 3.78 -19.21 -6.73
N CYS A 60 4.17 -18.20 -5.98
CA CYS A 60 5.31 -18.31 -5.07
C CYS A 60 5.01 -19.24 -3.88
N PRO A 61 6.04 -19.76 -3.17
CA PRO A 61 5.84 -20.62 -2.00
C PRO A 61 4.91 -20.03 -0.94
N GLY A 62 5.03 -18.72 -0.66
CA GLY A 62 4.15 -18.05 0.29
C GLY A 62 2.68 -18.11 -0.09
N CYS A 63 2.34 -17.81 -1.35
CA CYS A 63 0.95 -17.86 -1.82
C CYS A 63 0.40 -19.29 -1.93
N ARG A 64 1.26 -20.31 -2.17
CA ARG A 64 0.87 -21.71 -2.11
C ARG A 64 0.56 -22.14 -0.68
N ASN A 65 1.44 -21.86 0.25
CA ASN A 65 1.32 -22.27 1.64
C ASN A 65 0.15 -21.60 2.38
N HIS A 66 -0.13 -20.34 2.06
CA HIS A 66 -1.23 -19.57 2.68
C HIS A 66 -2.56 -19.69 1.92
N GLN A 67 -2.60 -20.39 0.78
CA GLN A 67 -3.77 -20.52 -0.08
C GLN A 67 -4.40 -19.15 -0.42
N SER A 68 -3.56 -18.10 -0.50
CA SER A 68 -4.04 -16.75 -0.83
C SER A 68 -4.81 -16.75 -2.15
N ARG A 69 -5.96 -16.08 -2.15
CA ARG A 69 -6.83 -15.92 -3.31
C ARG A 69 -6.93 -14.48 -3.78
N ILE A 70 -6.53 -13.53 -2.93
CA ILE A 70 -6.61 -12.11 -3.24
C ILE A 70 -5.42 -11.73 -4.12
N ARG A 71 -5.73 -11.44 -5.38
CA ARG A 71 -4.72 -11.08 -6.38
C ARG A 71 -4.38 -9.59 -6.32
N GLY A 72 -3.15 -9.25 -6.65
CA GLY A 72 -2.76 -7.85 -6.71
C GLY A 72 -1.32 -7.65 -7.13
N ARG A 73 -0.83 -6.43 -6.92
CA ARG A 73 0.51 -6.00 -7.33
C ARG A 73 1.22 -5.27 -6.21
N GLY A 74 2.50 -5.60 -6.03
CA GLY A 74 3.47 -4.73 -5.38
C GLY A 74 4.35 -4.11 -6.47
N THR A 75 4.41 -2.79 -6.52
CA THR A 75 5.08 -2.07 -7.61
C THR A 75 6.59 -2.28 -7.57
N PHE A 76 7.21 -2.22 -6.39
CA PHE A 76 8.66 -2.37 -6.22
C PHE A 76 9.02 -3.50 -5.25
N VAL A 77 10.20 -4.07 -5.42
CA VAL A 77 10.77 -4.98 -4.42
C VAL A 77 11.15 -4.19 -3.17
N TYR A 78 10.77 -4.69 -1.99
CA TYR A 78 11.09 -4.09 -0.69
C TYR A 78 12.52 -4.42 -0.29
N ASP A 79 13.47 -3.74 -0.92
CA ASP A 79 14.91 -3.91 -0.71
C ASP A 79 15.66 -2.59 -0.93
N GLY A 80 16.89 -2.48 -0.43
CA GLY A 80 17.79 -1.34 -0.65
C GLY A 80 17.11 0.01 -0.38
N ALA A 81 17.21 0.93 -1.36
CA ALA A 81 16.67 2.28 -1.24
C ALA A 81 15.13 2.34 -1.08
N VAL A 82 14.39 1.36 -1.59
CA VAL A 82 12.92 1.28 -1.40
C VAL A 82 12.60 0.99 0.06
N LEU A 83 13.34 0.08 0.68
CA LEU A 83 13.20 -0.25 2.10
C LEU A 83 13.47 0.99 2.98
N GLU A 84 14.56 1.70 2.72
CA GLU A 84 14.92 2.91 3.46
C GLU A 84 13.90 4.04 3.28
N SER A 85 13.39 4.22 2.06
CA SER A 85 12.33 5.17 1.75
C SER A 85 11.07 4.90 2.56
N VAL A 86 10.64 3.64 2.63
CA VAL A 86 9.45 3.25 3.42
C VAL A 86 9.66 3.45 4.92
N HIS A 87 10.86 3.18 5.43
CA HIS A 87 11.21 3.50 6.82
C HIS A 87 11.17 5.01 7.08
N ALA A 88 11.69 5.84 6.17
CA ALA A 88 11.64 7.29 6.30
C ALA A 88 10.19 7.80 6.43
N VAL A 89 9.24 7.24 5.68
CA VAL A 89 7.82 7.56 5.83
C VAL A 89 7.29 7.09 7.19
N LYS A 90 7.62 5.87 7.61
CA LYS A 90 7.07 5.27 8.83
C LYS A 90 7.62 5.89 10.12
N ASP A 91 8.91 6.13 10.16
CA ASP A 91 9.63 6.42 11.39
C ASP A 91 10.08 7.88 11.47
N SER A 92 10.30 8.54 10.35
CA SER A 92 10.75 9.94 10.28
C SER A 92 9.68 10.93 9.82
N GLY A 93 8.44 10.48 9.61
CA GLY A 93 7.30 11.35 9.27
C GLY A 93 7.38 12.02 7.89
N MET A 94 8.14 11.47 6.96
CA MET A 94 8.34 12.03 5.61
C MET A 94 7.09 11.87 4.71
N LYS A 95 5.96 12.44 5.13
CA LYS A 95 4.67 12.37 4.40
C LYS A 95 4.76 12.78 2.92
N ALA A 96 5.64 13.74 2.61
CA ALA A 96 5.84 14.23 1.24
C ALA A 96 6.25 13.11 0.26
N TYR A 97 6.88 12.02 0.76
CA TYR A 97 7.24 10.88 -0.06
C TYR A 97 6.02 10.11 -0.60
N ILE A 98 4.89 10.14 0.10
CA ILE A 98 3.71 9.35 -0.28
C ILE A 98 3.12 9.81 -1.63
N ALA A 99 3.14 11.12 -1.90
CA ALA A 99 2.73 11.64 -3.21
C ALA A 99 3.63 11.13 -4.34
N GLY A 100 4.93 11.03 -4.09
CA GLY A 100 5.88 10.44 -5.03
C GLY A 100 5.72 8.92 -5.17
N TYR A 101 5.31 8.21 -4.11
CA TYR A 101 4.94 6.79 -4.24
C TYR A 101 3.77 6.61 -5.20
N ALA A 102 2.71 7.41 -5.05
CA ALA A 102 1.57 7.36 -5.95
C ALA A 102 1.99 7.64 -7.39
N GLU A 103 2.88 8.62 -7.62
CA GLU A 103 3.39 8.93 -8.96
C GLU A 103 4.14 7.73 -9.57
N LEU A 104 5.05 7.12 -8.81
CA LEU A 104 5.80 5.95 -9.29
C LEU A 104 4.88 4.73 -9.51
N MET A 105 3.94 4.48 -8.63
CA MET A 105 2.95 3.41 -8.79
C MET A 105 2.13 3.60 -10.07
N ILE A 106 1.67 4.82 -10.34
CA ILE A 106 0.95 5.16 -11.58
C ILE A 106 1.83 4.97 -12.80
N ARG A 107 3.10 5.37 -12.73
CA ARG A 107 4.06 5.24 -13.84
C ARG A 107 4.25 3.78 -14.25
N TYR A 108 4.40 2.87 -13.30
CA TYR A 108 4.75 1.47 -13.59
C TYR A 108 3.56 0.50 -13.65
N ASP A 109 2.52 0.72 -12.85
CA ASP A 109 1.36 -0.16 -12.79
C ASP A 109 0.05 0.51 -13.25
N GLY A 110 0.04 1.83 -13.47
CA GLY A 110 -1.16 2.57 -13.89
C GLY A 110 -1.84 2.00 -15.14
N PRO A 111 -1.11 1.63 -16.21
CA PRO A 111 -1.72 1.01 -17.40
C PRO A 111 -2.48 -0.28 -17.08
N PHE A 112 -1.92 -1.13 -16.19
CA PHE A 112 -2.61 -2.34 -15.74
C PHE A 112 -3.94 -2.01 -15.04
N TRP A 113 -3.94 -1.06 -14.10
CA TRP A 113 -5.14 -0.71 -13.33
C TRP A 113 -6.21 -0.03 -14.18
N ARG A 114 -5.84 0.83 -15.12
CA ARG A 114 -6.80 1.45 -16.05
C ARG A 114 -7.53 0.42 -16.93
N GLY A 115 -6.90 -0.72 -17.20
CA GLY A 115 -7.51 -1.82 -17.96
C GLY A 115 -8.45 -2.73 -17.15
N GLN A 116 -8.61 -2.51 -15.82
CA GLN A 116 -9.39 -3.41 -14.95
C GLN A 116 -10.88 -3.06 -14.84
N GLY A 117 -11.37 -2.08 -15.60
CA GLY A 117 -12.76 -1.61 -15.48
C GLY A 117 -12.97 -0.70 -14.27
N GLN A 118 -14.20 -0.66 -13.77
CA GLN A 118 -14.55 0.20 -12.64
C GLN A 118 -14.05 -0.36 -11.31
N PHE A 119 -13.33 0.45 -10.55
CA PHE A 119 -12.83 0.08 -9.21
C PHE A 119 -12.78 1.29 -8.26
N PHE A 120 -12.63 1.01 -6.99
CA PHE A 120 -12.40 2.01 -5.95
C PHE A 120 -11.26 1.55 -5.02
N LEU A 121 -10.62 2.49 -4.36
CA LEU A 121 -9.49 2.23 -3.47
C LEU A 121 -9.96 2.09 -2.03
N VAL A 122 -9.41 1.10 -1.32
CA VAL A 122 -9.68 0.81 0.09
C VAL A 122 -8.37 0.89 0.86
N PRO A 123 -8.07 1.99 1.56
CA PRO A 123 -6.85 2.08 2.33
C PRO A 123 -6.88 1.12 3.52
N VAL A 124 -5.78 0.42 3.77
CA VAL A 124 -5.62 -0.37 4.99
C VAL A 124 -5.66 0.57 6.21
N PRO A 125 -6.59 0.37 7.15
CA PRO A 125 -6.66 1.24 8.33
C PRO A 125 -5.51 0.93 9.30
N VAL A 126 -4.88 2.00 9.79
CA VAL A 126 -3.82 1.91 10.78
C VAL A 126 -4.42 1.76 12.19
N HIS A 127 -3.73 1.05 13.07
CA HIS A 127 -4.14 0.91 14.47
C HIS A 127 -4.16 2.29 15.16
N ALA A 128 -5.19 2.56 16.00
CA ALA A 128 -5.38 3.85 16.68
C ALA A 128 -4.14 4.34 17.46
N ARG A 129 -3.38 3.43 18.09
CA ARG A 129 -2.10 3.77 18.72
C ARG A 129 -1.09 4.33 17.73
N ARG A 130 -0.91 3.66 16.57
CA ARG A 130 0.02 4.12 15.53
C ARG A 130 -0.44 5.42 14.88
N LEU A 131 -1.76 5.61 14.75
CA LEU A 131 -2.32 6.86 14.27
C LEU A 131 -1.98 8.03 15.22
N ARG A 132 -2.07 7.80 16.54
CA ARG A 132 -1.64 8.81 17.54
C ARG A 132 -0.14 9.08 17.51
N GLU A 133 0.68 8.03 17.37
CA GLU A 133 2.15 8.15 17.33
C GLU A 133 2.63 8.86 16.06
N ARG A 134 2.07 8.53 14.90
CA ARG A 134 2.49 9.04 13.58
C ARG A 134 1.71 10.28 13.11
N GLY A 135 0.49 10.45 13.62
CA GLY A 135 -0.42 11.52 13.23
C GLY A 135 -1.08 11.33 11.86
N TYR A 136 -0.91 10.18 11.18
CA TYR A 136 -1.52 9.90 9.89
C TYR A 136 -1.58 8.41 9.55
N ASN A 137 -2.46 8.06 8.59
CA ASN A 137 -2.51 6.76 7.94
C ASN A 137 -1.81 6.84 6.58
N GLN A 138 -0.68 6.15 6.42
CA GLN A 138 0.10 6.14 5.17
C GLN A 138 -0.73 5.61 3.99
N ALA A 139 -1.42 4.49 4.21
CA ALA A 139 -2.27 3.88 3.19
C ALA A 139 -3.43 4.80 2.79
N GLY A 140 -3.99 5.56 3.75
CA GLY A 140 -5.02 6.58 3.49
C GLY A 140 -4.51 7.68 2.55
N ILE A 141 -3.39 8.32 2.90
CA ILE A 141 -2.79 9.36 2.05
C ILE A 141 -2.41 8.80 0.67
N LEU A 142 -1.86 7.57 0.63
CA LEU A 142 -1.49 6.92 -0.62
C LEU A 142 -2.72 6.67 -1.51
N ALA A 143 -3.81 6.16 -0.94
CA ALA A 143 -5.06 5.93 -1.65
C ALA A 143 -5.64 7.24 -2.20
N GLU A 144 -5.63 8.33 -1.42
CA GLU A 144 -6.07 9.65 -1.88
C GLU A 144 -5.23 10.18 -3.04
N GLU A 145 -3.90 10.05 -2.97
CA GLU A 145 -3.01 10.49 -4.03
C GLU A 145 -3.15 9.67 -5.32
N LEU A 146 -3.37 8.36 -5.20
CA LEU A 146 -3.69 7.48 -6.34
C LEU A 146 -5.06 7.83 -6.93
N ALA A 147 -6.07 8.03 -6.08
CA ALA A 147 -7.44 8.34 -6.48
C ALA A 147 -7.53 9.63 -7.29
N LYS A 148 -6.84 10.69 -6.87
CA LYS A 148 -6.74 11.96 -7.59
C LYS A 148 -6.20 11.78 -9.03
N ARG A 149 -5.19 10.92 -9.21
CA ARG A 149 -4.53 10.70 -10.50
C ARG A 149 -5.27 9.73 -11.41
N LEU A 150 -6.03 8.80 -10.83
CA LEU A 150 -6.82 7.80 -11.56
C LEU A 150 -8.28 8.21 -11.75
N VAL A 151 -8.74 9.24 -11.02
CA VAL A 151 -10.13 9.69 -10.98
C VAL A 151 -11.08 8.57 -10.55
N VAL A 152 -10.72 7.90 -9.44
CA VAL A 152 -11.51 6.81 -8.84
C VAL A 152 -11.87 7.15 -7.40
N PRO A 153 -12.96 6.58 -6.84
CA PRO A 153 -13.33 6.81 -5.45
C PRO A 153 -12.34 6.18 -4.47
N VAL A 154 -12.24 6.77 -3.27
CA VAL A 154 -11.70 6.12 -2.07
C VAL A 154 -12.86 5.74 -1.18
N TRP A 155 -12.84 4.52 -0.64
CA TRP A 155 -13.83 4.07 0.34
C TRP A 155 -13.14 3.83 1.70
N ASP A 156 -13.53 4.63 2.67
CA ASP A 156 -12.99 4.62 4.03
C ASP A 156 -13.90 3.85 5.01
N GLY A 157 -14.66 2.90 4.49
CA GLY A 157 -15.59 2.08 5.28
C GLY A 157 -14.95 0.86 5.94
N LEU A 158 -13.64 0.65 5.79
CA LEU A 158 -12.91 -0.40 6.49
C LEU A 158 -12.27 0.17 7.76
N GLU A 159 -12.55 -0.43 8.90
CA GLU A 159 -12.06 0.00 10.21
C GLU A 159 -11.18 -1.08 10.84
N ARG A 160 -10.20 -0.66 11.63
CA ARG A 160 -9.39 -1.57 12.43
C ARG A 160 -9.96 -1.65 13.83
N ALA A 161 -10.36 -2.85 14.26
CA ALA A 161 -10.83 -3.09 15.60
C ALA A 161 -9.76 -2.73 16.65
N GLU A 162 -10.13 -2.06 17.72
CA GLU A 162 -9.25 -1.84 18.85
C GLU A 162 -8.93 -3.17 19.54
N GLU A 163 -7.65 -3.37 19.88
CA GLU A 163 -7.26 -4.51 20.71
C GLU A 163 -7.98 -4.43 22.05
N THR A 164 -8.97 -5.30 22.26
CA THR A 164 -9.51 -5.49 23.60
C THR A 164 -8.39 -6.07 24.50
N ARG A 165 -8.26 -5.56 25.72
CA ARG A 165 -7.23 -5.94 26.72
C ARG A 165 -7.11 -7.46 26.95
N ALA A 166 -8.13 -8.24 26.59
CA ALA A 166 -8.18 -9.70 26.73
C ALA A 166 -7.19 -10.48 25.84
N LEU A 167 -6.60 -9.85 24.82
CA LEU A 167 -5.69 -10.51 23.87
C LEU A 167 -4.19 -10.32 24.19
N ARG A 168 -3.87 -9.60 25.27
CA ARG A 168 -2.49 -9.41 25.73
C ARG A 168 -2.04 -10.60 26.58
N GLY A 169 -1.47 -11.62 25.96
CA GLY A 169 -0.89 -12.75 26.71
C GLY A 169 -0.93 -14.10 26.04
N GLN A 170 -1.47 -14.17 24.83
CA GLN A 170 -1.61 -15.44 24.12
C GLN A 170 -0.50 -15.65 23.09
N GLY A 171 -0.04 -16.91 22.92
CA GLY A 171 1.10 -17.29 22.07
C GLY A 171 0.89 -17.12 20.56
N ALA A 172 1.89 -17.56 19.74
CA ALA A 172 1.94 -17.32 18.30
C ALA A 172 0.71 -17.80 17.48
N LYS A 173 -0.03 -18.80 17.95
CA LYS A 173 -1.26 -19.30 17.31
C LYS A 173 -2.39 -18.27 17.46
N SER A 174 -2.48 -17.62 18.59
CA SER A 174 -3.44 -16.55 18.92
C SER A 174 -3.18 -15.26 18.13
N ARG A 175 -1.95 -14.98 17.70
CA ARG A 175 -1.68 -13.80 16.83
C ARG A 175 -2.28 -13.93 15.42
N ARG A 176 -2.42 -15.16 14.89
CA ARG A 176 -3.13 -15.39 13.62
C ARG A 176 -4.63 -15.26 13.78
N ASP A 177 -5.17 -15.76 14.88
CA ASP A 177 -6.61 -15.66 15.19
C ASP A 177 -7.01 -14.22 15.53
N SER A 178 -6.13 -13.44 16.17
CA SER A 178 -6.36 -12.01 16.43
C SER A 178 -6.30 -11.15 15.18
N LEU A 179 -5.55 -11.54 14.13
CA LEU A 179 -5.57 -10.89 12.82
C LEU A 179 -6.85 -11.21 12.03
N ALA A 180 -7.44 -12.39 12.25
CA ALA A 180 -8.65 -12.81 11.54
C ALA A 180 -9.89 -11.92 11.85
N HIS A 181 -9.89 -11.19 12.97
CA HIS A 181 -10.95 -10.25 13.38
C HIS A 181 -10.42 -8.84 13.64
N ALA A 182 -9.24 -8.52 13.08
CA ALA A 182 -8.61 -7.22 13.28
C ALA A 182 -9.27 -6.08 12.50
N PHE A 183 -10.16 -6.40 11.57
CA PHE A 183 -10.84 -5.43 10.71
C PHE A 183 -12.34 -5.68 10.70
N SER A 184 -13.12 -4.61 10.56
CA SER A 184 -14.58 -4.62 10.40
C SER A 184 -14.99 -3.60 9.34
N VAL A 185 -16.20 -3.75 8.83
CA VAL A 185 -16.77 -2.80 7.86
C VAL A 185 -17.81 -1.94 8.57
N ASN A 186 -17.64 -0.62 8.46
CA ASN A 186 -18.66 0.35 8.80
C ASN A 186 -19.68 0.44 7.65
N ARG A 187 -20.86 -0.12 7.86
CA ARG A 187 -21.93 -0.17 6.85
C ARG A 187 -22.67 1.16 6.68
N GLU A 188 -22.44 2.13 7.56
CA GLU A 188 -23.01 3.47 7.43
C GLU A 188 -22.31 4.28 6.32
N ILE A 189 -21.08 3.90 5.96
CA ILE A 189 -20.33 4.53 4.86
C ILE A 189 -20.69 3.84 3.55
N PRO A 190 -21.39 4.52 2.61
CA PRO A 190 -21.82 3.91 1.35
C PRO A 190 -20.63 3.41 0.53
N ARG A 191 -20.69 2.13 0.16
CA ARG A 191 -19.64 1.49 -0.66
C ARG A 191 -19.82 1.86 -2.14
N PRO A 192 -18.75 2.34 -2.84
CA PRO A 192 -18.79 2.55 -4.27
C PRO A 192 -19.04 1.26 -5.06
N ARG A 193 -19.49 1.40 -6.30
CA ARG A 193 -19.62 0.26 -7.22
C ARG A 193 -18.26 -0.11 -7.82
N GLY A 194 -18.10 -1.36 -8.20
CA GLY A 194 -16.90 -1.87 -8.86
C GLY A 194 -16.04 -2.76 -7.96
N MET A 195 -14.85 -3.08 -8.42
CA MET A 195 -13.87 -3.89 -7.71
C MET A 195 -13.21 -3.10 -6.57
N ALA A 196 -13.07 -3.69 -5.40
CA ALA A 196 -12.35 -3.10 -4.28
C ALA A 196 -10.84 -3.35 -4.43
N VAL A 197 -10.02 -2.30 -4.42
CA VAL A 197 -8.56 -2.41 -4.46
C VAL A 197 -7.98 -1.97 -3.13
N ILE A 198 -7.53 -2.93 -2.32
CA ILE A 198 -6.90 -2.69 -1.02
C ILE A 198 -5.53 -2.05 -1.26
N VAL A 199 -5.28 -0.88 -0.65
CA VAL A 199 -4.04 -0.10 -0.78
C VAL A 199 -3.24 -0.15 0.51
N ASP A 200 -1.93 -0.46 0.41
CA ASP A 200 -0.99 -0.40 1.52
C ASP A 200 0.41 0.00 1.02
N ASP A 201 1.33 0.29 1.93
CA ASP A 201 2.72 0.62 1.59
C ASP A 201 3.56 -0.64 1.31
N ILE A 202 3.34 -1.74 2.03
CA ILE A 202 4.11 -2.98 1.89
C ILE A 202 3.23 -4.22 1.91
N TYR A 203 3.43 -5.11 0.94
CA TYR A 203 2.95 -6.49 1.00
C TYR A 203 4.06 -7.41 1.52
N THR A 204 3.87 -8.02 2.67
CA THR A 204 4.82 -8.97 3.28
C THR A 204 4.34 -10.42 3.14
N SER A 205 3.64 -10.95 4.13
CA SER A 205 3.04 -12.29 4.11
C SER A 205 1.66 -12.33 3.45
N GLY A 206 1.05 -11.17 3.21
CA GLY A 206 -0.33 -11.05 2.74
C GLY A 206 -1.38 -11.08 3.85
N ALA A 207 -0.99 -11.34 5.11
CA ALA A 207 -1.95 -11.50 6.21
C ALA A 207 -2.85 -10.27 6.43
N THR A 208 -2.32 -9.07 6.26
CA THR A 208 -3.10 -7.82 6.36
C THR A 208 -4.16 -7.75 5.25
N VAL A 209 -3.75 -7.98 4.01
CA VAL A 209 -4.63 -7.96 2.84
C VAL A 209 -5.74 -9.01 2.96
N GLU A 210 -5.39 -10.23 3.37
CA GLU A 210 -6.36 -11.32 3.58
C GLU A 210 -7.36 -11.01 4.70
N SER A 211 -6.90 -10.40 5.80
CA SER A 211 -7.78 -10.00 6.90
C SER A 211 -8.72 -8.85 6.49
N CYS A 212 -8.23 -7.86 5.75
CA CYS A 212 -9.06 -6.80 5.18
C CYS A 212 -10.10 -7.37 4.21
N ALA A 213 -9.66 -8.25 3.30
CA ALA A 213 -10.54 -8.91 2.33
C ALA A 213 -11.62 -9.76 3.02
N LYS A 214 -11.26 -10.50 4.08
CA LYS A 214 -12.21 -11.27 4.88
C LYS A 214 -13.31 -10.38 5.45
N ALA A 215 -12.96 -9.27 6.10
CA ALA A 215 -13.92 -8.34 6.66
C ALA A 215 -14.85 -7.75 5.57
N ILE A 216 -14.31 -7.42 4.40
CA ILE A 216 -15.11 -6.92 3.27
C ILE A 216 -16.06 -8.01 2.75
N LEU A 217 -15.60 -9.26 2.60
CA LEU A 217 -16.43 -10.36 2.10
C LEU A 217 -17.49 -10.81 3.10
N GLU A 218 -17.26 -10.69 4.41
CA GLU A 218 -18.28 -10.91 5.45
C GLU A 218 -19.41 -9.86 5.37
N ALA A 219 -19.08 -8.64 4.96
CA ALA A 219 -20.08 -7.59 4.75
C ALA A 219 -20.73 -7.63 3.37
N TYR A 220 -19.96 -8.01 2.35
CA TYR A 220 -20.32 -8.00 0.93
C TYR A 220 -19.77 -9.27 0.24
N PRO A 221 -20.48 -10.42 0.29
CA PRO A 221 -19.97 -11.73 -0.17
C PRO A 221 -19.53 -11.78 -1.63
N ASP A 222 -20.17 -11.02 -2.50
CA ASP A 222 -19.91 -11.01 -3.95
C ASP A 222 -18.89 -9.93 -4.38
N GLN A 223 -18.20 -9.29 -3.44
CA GLN A 223 -17.24 -8.24 -3.75
C GLN A 223 -15.99 -8.81 -4.41
N GLU A 224 -15.70 -8.39 -5.65
CA GLU A 224 -14.38 -8.61 -6.23
C GLU A 224 -13.34 -7.77 -5.50
N ILE A 225 -12.23 -8.40 -5.06
CA ILE A 225 -11.19 -7.76 -4.29
C ILE A 225 -9.83 -8.02 -4.92
N ARG A 226 -9.02 -6.96 -5.01
CA ARG A 226 -7.59 -7.00 -5.32
C ARG A 226 -6.81 -6.14 -4.34
N PHE A 227 -5.49 -6.15 -4.47
CA PHE A 227 -4.63 -5.22 -3.71
C PHE A 227 -3.60 -4.53 -4.59
N TRP A 228 -3.13 -3.37 -4.13
CA TRP A 228 -2.05 -2.63 -4.75
C TRP A 228 -1.19 -1.98 -3.67
N THR A 229 0.09 -2.34 -3.63
CA THR A 229 1.03 -1.82 -2.64
C THR A 229 2.21 -1.15 -3.32
N PHE A 230 2.81 -0.16 -2.64
CA PHE A 230 4.02 0.48 -3.15
C PHE A 230 5.16 -0.54 -3.27
N SER A 231 5.31 -1.41 -2.28
CA SER A 231 6.38 -2.41 -2.29
C SER A 231 5.92 -3.81 -1.88
N ILE A 232 6.71 -4.79 -2.28
CA ILE A 232 6.50 -6.20 -1.96
C ILE A 232 7.80 -6.82 -1.45
N ARG A 233 7.73 -7.52 -0.31
CA ARG A 233 8.86 -8.27 0.23
C ARG A 233 9.01 -9.59 -0.51
N THR A 234 10.21 -9.86 -1.02
CA THR A 234 10.59 -11.11 -1.69
C THR A 234 10.99 -12.20 -0.70
#